data_7606d063f9fd5c1706c971777fc19e0b
#
_entry.id   7606d063f9fd5c1706c971777fc19e0b
#
_cell.length_a   1.000
_cell.length_b   1.000
_cell.length_c   1.000
_cell.angle_alpha   90.00
_cell.angle_beta   90.00
_cell.angle_gamma   90.00
#
_symmetry.space_group_name_H-M   'P 1'
#
loop_
_entity.id
_entity.type
_entity.pdbx_description
1 polymer ?
#
loop_
_entity_poly.entity_id
_entity_poly.type
_entity_poly.pdbx_seq_one_letter_code
_entity_poly.pdbx_strand_id
1 'polypeptide(L)'
;MKLFILKIVKYVTAIILMANVLGWTGDLILRKSSFFKPSFLLNNYKQGEQFDYFILGSSRGLTTLDSKQIDSSLSTKGINLSMDDTDLKTHLLMLNHFFKNGYNSKYCVLVLDNLTSSGVKLGDNDYKFASFINEEYVKNHFKTYESTRLKPLFNSLYWPFLKYSYYNIQIIPPVLLSILNPKKRHRFDVNGNYTYPNIKNKSHKNKRIKIDTSRISNPLVNEFRKLCEINKTELIIYIAPYKNLKIILDQEENIFNNSAVINDENLFYDAIHVNKEGRKAATNEFIKLFKHKLLQQCYN
;
A
#
# COMPACT_ATOMS: atom_id res chain seq x y z
N MET A 1 -44.43 31.86 11.52
CA MET A 1 -43.17 31.80 10.74
C MET A 1 -41.95 31.57 11.63
N LYS A 2 -41.61 32.42 12.62
CA LYS A 2 -40.44 32.24 13.53
C LYS A 2 -40.36 30.84 14.20
N LEU A 3 -41.46 30.38 14.83
CA LEU A 3 -41.48 29.06 15.47
C LEU A 3 -41.25 27.88 14.52
N PHE A 4 -41.73 28.01 13.29
CA PHE A 4 -41.51 26.97 12.24
C PHE A 4 -40.02 26.95 11.83
N ILE A 5 -39.42 28.08 11.57
CA ILE A 5 -38.00 28.21 11.26
C ILE A 5 -37.13 27.66 12.40
N LEU A 6 -37.42 27.99 13.64
CA LEU A 6 -36.71 27.47 14.82
C LEU A 6 -36.79 25.96 14.92
N LYS A 7 -37.95 25.36 14.63
CA LYS A 7 -38.09 23.90 14.59
C LYS A 7 -37.21 23.27 13.49
N ILE A 8 -37.22 23.82 12.28
CA ILE A 8 -36.39 23.35 11.18
C ILE A 8 -34.91 23.41 11.57
N VAL A 9 -34.44 24.56 12.06
CA VAL A 9 -33.05 24.76 12.49
C VAL A 9 -32.67 23.72 13.56
N LYS A 10 -33.53 23.50 14.56
CA LYS A 10 -33.30 22.48 15.61
C LYS A 10 -33.12 21.08 15.04
N TYR A 11 -34.01 20.65 14.13
CA TYR A 11 -33.92 19.32 13.53
C TYR A 11 -32.70 19.18 12.62
N VAL A 12 -32.41 20.16 11.78
CA VAL A 12 -31.22 20.15 10.92
C VAL A 12 -29.95 20.09 11.76
N THR A 13 -29.84 20.89 12.81
CA THR A 13 -28.70 20.84 13.74
C THR A 13 -28.55 19.48 14.38
N ALA A 14 -29.65 18.88 14.87
CA ALA A 14 -29.63 17.57 15.47
C ALA A 14 -29.17 16.49 14.48
N ILE A 15 -29.63 16.52 13.23
CA ILE A 15 -29.22 15.60 12.18
C ILE A 15 -27.72 15.75 11.89
N ILE A 16 -27.20 16.97 11.75
CA ILE A 16 -25.78 17.23 11.50
C ILE A 16 -24.93 16.72 12.68
N LEU A 17 -25.33 16.98 13.91
CA LEU A 17 -24.61 16.49 15.08
C LEU A 17 -24.60 14.96 15.14
N MET A 18 -25.73 14.31 14.90
CA MET A 18 -25.84 12.85 14.87
C MET A 18 -24.96 12.26 13.75
N ALA A 19 -24.97 12.85 12.55
CA ALA A 19 -24.13 12.40 11.44
C ALA A 19 -22.64 12.52 11.76
N ASN A 20 -22.22 13.56 12.51
CA ASN A 20 -20.84 13.69 12.97
C ASN A 20 -20.47 12.65 14.01
N VAL A 21 -21.34 12.38 14.97
CA VAL A 21 -21.13 11.29 15.98
C VAL A 21 -20.96 9.96 15.29
N LEU A 22 -21.80 9.64 14.30
CA LEU A 22 -21.65 8.42 13.49
C LEU A 22 -20.34 8.41 12.70
N GLY A 23 -19.92 9.54 12.15
CA GLY A 23 -18.65 9.67 11.46
C GLY A 23 -17.44 9.41 12.37
N TRP A 24 -17.39 10.00 13.58
CA TRP A 24 -16.32 9.72 14.56
C TRP A 24 -16.34 8.26 15.04
N THR A 25 -17.52 7.70 15.25
CA THR A 25 -17.67 6.29 15.63
C THR A 25 -17.13 5.39 14.50
N GLY A 26 -17.47 5.69 13.25
CA GLY A 26 -16.96 4.96 12.08
C GLY A 26 -15.43 5.02 11.98
N ASP A 27 -14.83 6.19 12.22
CA ASP A 27 -13.36 6.33 12.25
C ASP A 27 -12.72 5.48 13.34
N LEU A 28 -13.30 5.48 14.53
CA LEU A 28 -12.83 4.67 15.65
C LEU A 28 -12.91 3.17 15.33
N ILE A 29 -14.02 2.72 14.72
CA ILE A 29 -14.21 1.33 14.29
C ILE A 29 -13.13 0.95 13.26
N LEU A 30 -12.92 1.77 12.23
CA LEU A 30 -11.90 1.48 11.21
C LEU A 30 -10.48 1.48 11.78
N ARG A 31 -10.13 2.41 12.67
CA ARG A 31 -8.84 2.43 13.36
C ARG A 31 -8.60 1.18 14.20
N LYS A 32 -9.63 0.64 14.84
CA LYS A 32 -9.56 -0.57 15.68
C LYS A 32 -9.79 -1.87 14.91
N SER A 33 -9.94 -1.80 13.58
CA SER A 33 -10.14 -2.97 12.73
C SER A 33 -8.88 -3.35 11.97
N SER A 34 -8.87 -4.54 11.39
CA SER A 34 -7.82 -4.98 10.46
C SER A 34 -8.20 -4.77 8.99
N PHE A 35 -9.25 -3.98 8.70
CA PHE A 35 -9.83 -3.96 7.36
C PHE A 35 -8.89 -3.34 6.33
N PHE A 36 -8.32 -2.17 6.61
CA PHE A 36 -7.35 -1.49 5.74
C PHE A 36 -5.92 -1.66 6.25
N LYS A 37 -4.94 -1.59 5.35
CA LYS A 37 -3.52 -1.77 5.67
C LYS A 37 -3.00 -0.85 6.79
N PRO A 38 -3.34 0.45 6.84
CA PRO A 38 -2.88 1.30 7.94
C PRO A 38 -3.36 0.80 9.31
N SER A 39 -4.64 0.47 9.44
CA SER A 39 -5.18 -0.05 10.69
C SER A 39 -4.79 -1.52 10.95
N PHE A 40 -4.63 -2.33 9.89
CA PHE A 40 -4.13 -3.70 10.02
C PHE A 40 -2.76 -3.74 10.69
N LEU A 41 -1.82 -2.88 10.29
CA LEU A 41 -0.50 -2.78 10.93
C LEU A 41 -0.64 -2.56 12.44
N LEU A 42 -1.44 -1.58 12.84
CA LEU A 42 -1.57 -1.19 14.26
C LEU A 42 -2.30 -2.22 15.12
N ASN A 43 -3.22 -3.00 14.53
CA ASN A 43 -4.05 -3.93 15.30
C ASN A 43 -3.54 -5.38 15.31
N ASN A 44 -2.56 -5.71 14.48
CA ASN A 44 -2.03 -7.08 14.40
C ASN A 44 -0.59 -7.21 14.88
N TYR A 45 0.11 -6.10 15.05
CA TYR A 45 1.50 -6.08 15.50
C TYR A 45 1.66 -5.12 16.68
N LYS A 46 2.54 -5.46 17.62
CA LYS A 46 2.80 -4.63 18.80
C LYS A 46 3.62 -3.41 18.39
N GLN A 47 3.33 -2.27 18.99
CA GLN A 47 4.19 -1.10 18.84
C GLN A 47 5.63 -1.43 19.29
N GLY A 48 6.62 -1.00 18.53
CA GLY A 48 8.02 -1.35 18.76
C GLY A 48 8.44 -2.70 18.18
N GLU A 49 7.51 -3.42 17.52
CA GLU A 49 7.84 -4.70 16.87
C GLU A 49 8.85 -4.49 15.75
N GLN A 50 9.86 -5.37 15.71
CA GLN A 50 10.91 -5.33 14.71
C GLN A 50 10.64 -6.36 13.63
N PHE A 51 10.85 -5.94 12.38
CA PHE A 51 10.79 -6.80 11.20
C PHE A 51 12.18 -6.94 10.58
N ASP A 52 12.43 -8.05 9.92
CA ASP A 52 13.61 -8.16 9.07
C ASP A 52 13.41 -7.37 7.78
N TYR A 53 12.18 -7.39 7.23
CA TYR A 53 11.82 -6.60 6.06
C TYR A 53 10.31 -6.27 6.04
N PHE A 54 9.96 -5.23 5.30
CA PHE A 54 8.58 -4.97 4.89
C PHE A 54 8.52 -4.58 3.41
N ILE A 55 7.39 -4.89 2.77
CA ILE A 55 7.18 -4.66 1.35
C ILE A 55 6.21 -3.50 1.17
N LEU A 56 6.60 -2.52 0.34
CA LEU A 56 5.76 -1.40 -0.09
C LEU A 56 5.61 -1.44 -1.61
N GLY A 57 4.44 -1.06 -2.09
CA GLY A 57 4.15 -0.98 -3.52
C GLY A 57 2.66 -0.86 -3.80
N SER A 58 2.33 -0.85 -5.07
CA SER A 58 0.96 -0.89 -5.61
C SER A 58 0.38 -2.31 -5.56
N SER A 59 -0.59 -2.60 -6.41
CA SER A 59 -1.11 -3.95 -6.65
C SER A 59 -0.01 -4.96 -7.02
N ARG A 60 1.05 -4.53 -7.69
CA ARG A 60 2.19 -5.39 -8.02
C ARG A 60 3.00 -5.76 -6.78
N GLY A 61 3.23 -4.82 -5.86
CA GLY A 61 3.83 -5.13 -4.56
C GLY A 61 2.95 -6.06 -3.71
N LEU A 62 1.64 -5.83 -3.78
CA LEU A 62 0.66 -6.64 -3.05
C LEU A 62 0.62 -8.10 -3.52
N THR A 63 0.85 -8.37 -4.81
CA THR A 63 0.58 -9.66 -5.44
C THR A 63 1.80 -10.44 -5.92
N THR A 64 2.96 -9.79 -6.07
CA THR A 64 4.13 -10.45 -6.68
C THR A 64 4.96 -11.24 -5.69
N LEU A 65 5.17 -10.70 -4.48
CA LEU A 65 5.98 -11.34 -3.46
C LEU A 65 5.11 -12.00 -2.37
N ASP A 66 5.52 -13.19 -1.94
CA ASP A 66 4.90 -13.92 -0.84
C ASP A 66 5.77 -13.82 0.42
N SER A 67 5.43 -12.89 1.33
CA SER A 67 6.20 -12.74 2.57
C SER A 67 6.20 -14.01 3.42
N LYS A 68 5.12 -14.81 3.41
CA LYS A 68 5.09 -16.09 4.11
C LYS A 68 6.10 -17.09 3.53
N GLN A 69 6.24 -17.16 2.20
CA GLN A 69 7.21 -18.00 1.54
C GLN A 69 8.65 -17.52 1.80
N ILE A 70 8.88 -16.21 1.78
CA ILE A 70 10.18 -15.59 2.10
C ILE A 70 10.58 -15.95 3.54
N ASP A 71 9.68 -15.71 4.50
CA ASP A 71 9.91 -15.96 5.92
C ASP A 71 10.23 -17.43 6.21
N SER A 72 9.46 -18.36 5.60
CA SER A 72 9.71 -19.80 5.78
C SER A 72 11.03 -20.26 5.16
N SER A 73 11.50 -19.61 4.08
CA SER A 73 12.72 -20.00 3.37
C SER A 73 13.99 -19.40 3.97
N LEU A 74 13.90 -18.24 4.60
CA LEU A 74 15.05 -17.48 5.11
C LEU A 74 15.05 -17.33 6.63
N SER A 75 14.05 -17.89 7.33
CA SER A 75 13.86 -17.71 8.78
C SER A 75 13.80 -16.23 9.17
N THR A 76 13.09 -15.44 8.38
CA THR A 76 12.88 -14.01 8.56
C THR A 76 11.47 -13.71 9.05
N LYS A 77 11.23 -12.46 9.47
CA LYS A 77 9.93 -11.94 9.83
C LYS A 77 9.61 -10.72 8.97
N GLY A 78 8.73 -10.90 8.01
CA GLY A 78 8.33 -9.86 7.08
C GLY A 78 6.85 -9.54 7.10
N ILE A 79 6.50 -8.38 6.51
CA ILE A 79 5.12 -7.96 6.32
C ILE A 79 4.95 -7.27 4.97
N ASN A 80 3.84 -7.56 4.27
CA ASN A 80 3.49 -6.86 3.05
C ASN A 80 2.47 -5.73 3.35
N LEU A 81 2.93 -4.49 3.23
CA LEU A 81 2.13 -3.28 3.44
C LEU A 81 1.71 -2.60 2.13
N SER A 82 1.95 -3.25 0.98
CA SER A 82 1.53 -2.75 -0.33
C SER A 82 0.01 -2.64 -0.43
N MET A 83 -0.46 -1.68 -1.22
CA MET A 83 -1.89 -1.41 -1.43
C MET A 83 -2.18 -1.28 -2.93
N ASP A 84 -3.27 -1.89 -3.37
CA ASP A 84 -3.77 -1.79 -4.74
C ASP A 84 -4.17 -0.35 -5.11
N ASP A 85 -4.02 0.00 -6.39
CA ASP A 85 -4.41 1.28 -6.99
C ASP A 85 -3.87 2.50 -6.22
N THR A 86 -2.61 2.43 -5.81
CA THR A 86 -1.89 3.50 -5.12
C THR A 86 -0.64 3.90 -5.88
N ASP A 87 -0.21 5.12 -5.69
CA ASP A 87 1.01 5.67 -6.27
C ASP A 87 2.19 5.71 -5.28
N LEU A 88 3.33 6.18 -5.76
CA LEU A 88 4.56 6.24 -4.96
C LEU A 88 4.44 7.18 -3.75
N LYS A 89 3.63 8.27 -3.84
CA LYS A 89 3.36 9.15 -2.69
C LYS A 89 2.59 8.44 -1.58
N THR A 90 1.63 7.59 -1.95
CA THR A 90 0.88 6.78 -0.99
C THR A 90 1.78 5.71 -0.35
N HIS A 91 2.72 5.15 -1.12
CA HIS A 91 3.72 4.24 -0.54
C HIS A 91 4.62 4.99 0.46
N LEU A 92 5.01 6.24 0.17
CA LEU A 92 5.74 7.10 1.10
C LEU A 92 4.90 7.44 2.35
N LEU A 93 3.60 7.68 2.19
CA LEU A 93 2.67 7.84 3.31
C LEU A 93 2.64 6.58 4.19
N MET A 94 2.59 5.38 3.59
CA MET A 94 2.62 4.12 4.35
C MET A 94 3.96 3.90 5.05
N LEU A 95 5.09 4.29 4.42
CA LEU A 95 6.41 4.29 5.04
C LEU A 95 6.46 5.20 6.28
N ASN A 96 5.93 6.43 6.15
CA ASN A 96 5.79 7.34 7.29
C ASN A 96 4.90 6.75 8.39
N HIS A 97 3.77 6.12 8.00
CA HIS A 97 2.87 5.47 8.93
C HIS A 97 3.56 4.34 9.72
N PHE A 98 4.39 3.54 9.05
CA PHE A 98 5.17 2.49 9.67
C PHE A 98 6.13 3.05 10.73
N PHE A 99 7.00 3.99 10.36
CA PHE A 99 7.99 4.53 11.29
C PHE A 99 7.39 5.41 12.39
N LYS A 100 6.40 6.26 12.09
CA LYS A 100 5.76 7.15 13.07
C LYS A 100 4.97 6.39 14.15
N ASN A 101 4.55 5.16 13.86
CA ASN A 101 3.92 4.29 14.85
C ASN A 101 4.93 3.37 15.59
N GLY A 102 6.24 3.64 15.47
CA GLY A 102 7.29 3.01 16.25
C GLY A 102 7.71 1.64 15.76
N TYR A 103 7.34 1.24 14.53
CA TYR A 103 7.84 0.01 13.93
C TYR A 103 9.22 0.22 13.33
N ASN A 104 10.04 -0.84 13.35
CA ASN A 104 11.39 -0.82 12.80
C ASN A 104 11.62 -2.05 11.91
N SER A 105 12.53 -1.90 10.95
CA SER A 105 12.90 -3.00 10.05
C SER A 105 14.34 -2.83 9.55
N LYS A 106 15.00 -3.94 9.26
CA LYS A 106 16.32 -3.91 8.60
C LYS A 106 16.22 -3.47 7.14
N TYR A 107 15.18 -3.94 6.43
CA TYR A 107 14.99 -3.67 5.00
C TYR A 107 13.60 -3.15 4.68
N CYS A 108 13.55 -2.16 3.79
CA CYS A 108 12.36 -1.71 3.09
C CYS A 108 12.45 -2.19 1.64
N VAL A 109 11.56 -3.08 1.22
CA VAL A 109 11.46 -3.55 -0.17
C VAL A 109 10.41 -2.71 -0.89
N LEU A 110 10.86 -1.73 -1.68
CA LEU A 110 9.98 -0.88 -2.49
C LEU A 110 9.79 -1.51 -3.87
N VAL A 111 8.59 -2.02 -4.14
CA VAL A 111 8.20 -2.46 -5.48
C VAL A 111 7.87 -1.24 -6.31
N LEU A 112 8.76 -0.92 -7.25
CA LEU A 112 8.70 0.30 -8.04
C LEU A 112 8.08 0.01 -9.40
N ASP A 113 6.93 0.61 -9.68
CA ASP A 113 6.20 0.44 -10.94
C ASP A 113 6.53 1.53 -11.95
N ASN A 114 6.82 2.73 -11.46
CA ASN A 114 7.09 3.90 -12.28
C ASN A 114 8.49 4.44 -12.02
N LEU A 115 9.40 4.21 -12.97
CA LEU A 115 10.81 4.56 -12.85
C LEU A 115 11.08 6.05 -13.03
N THR A 116 10.28 6.73 -13.84
CA THR A 116 10.62 8.07 -14.35
C THR A 116 9.60 9.15 -13.98
N SER A 117 8.33 8.81 -13.78
CA SER A 117 7.27 9.82 -13.60
C SER A 117 7.11 10.26 -12.17
N SER A 118 7.00 11.56 -12.02
CA SER A 118 6.61 12.25 -10.79
C SER A 118 5.16 12.71 -10.82
N GLY A 119 4.29 12.02 -11.55
CA GLY A 119 2.88 12.41 -11.63
C GLY A 119 2.28 12.60 -10.25
N VAL A 120 1.82 13.83 -9.96
CA VAL A 120 1.14 14.17 -8.71
C VAL A 120 -0.34 13.86 -8.89
N LYS A 121 -0.70 12.59 -8.74
CA LYS A 121 -2.10 12.16 -8.75
C LYS A 121 -2.43 11.51 -7.43
N LEU A 122 -3.57 11.88 -6.84
CA LEU A 122 -4.09 11.16 -5.68
C LEU A 122 -4.41 9.72 -6.09
N GLY A 123 -3.90 8.76 -5.34
CA GLY A 123 -4.23 7.36 -5.54
C GLY A 123 -5.72 7.10 -5.30
N ASP A 124 -6.33 6.25 -6.12
CA ASP A 124 -7.76 5.94 -6.02
C ASP A 124 -8.12 5.29 -4.66
N ASN A 125 -7.11 4.74 -3.98
CA ASN A 125 -7.24 4.06 -2.69
C ASN A 125 -6.64 4.81 -1.48
N ASP A 126 -6.29 6.07 -1.62
CA ASP A 126 -5.74 6.89 -0.52
C ASP A 126 -6.76 7.10 0.61
N TYR A 127 -8.06 6.99 0.32
CA TYR A 127 -9.12 7.04 1.34
C TYR A 127 -8.93 6.01 2.46
N LYS A 128 -8.12 4.95 2.25
CA LYS A 128 -7.79 3.96 3.28
C LYS A 128 -7.08 4.57 4.50
N PHE A 129 -6.49 5.77 4.33
CA PHE A 129 -5.93 6.57 5.42
C PHE A 129 -6.92 7.59 6.01
N ALA A 130 -8.14 7.68 5.51
CA ALA A 130 -9.09 8.73 5.91
C ALA A 130 -9.43 8.72 7.40
N SER A 131 -9.43 7.55 8.06
CA SER A 131 -9.63 7.45 9.52
C SER A 131 -8.42 7.97 10.33
N PHE A 132 -7.27 8.21 9.69
CA PHE A 132 -6.05 8.73 10.29
C PHE A 132 -5.79 10.20 9.93
N ILE A 133 -6.78 10.92 9.39
CA ILE A 133 -6.63 12.31 8.91
C ILE A 133 -6.16 13.28 10.00
N ASN A 134 -6.30 12.94 11.27
CA ASN A 134 -5.81 13.74 12.41
C ASN A 134 -4.29 13.64 12.59
N GLU A 135 -3.65 12.61 12.03
CA GLU A 135 -2.21 12.47 12.09
C GLU A 135 -1.54 13.49 11.14
N GLU A 136 -0.53 14.20 11.63
CA GLU A 136 0.12 15.31 10.91
C GLU A 136 0.66 14.86 9.53
N TYR A 137 1.32 13.70 9.47
CA TYR A 137 1.87 13.16 8.21
C TYR A 137 0.78 12.77 7.22
N VAL A 138 -0.39 12.29 7.67
CA VAL A 138 -1.55 11.99 6.81
C VAL A 138 -2.16 13.27 6.29
N LYS A 139 -2.36 14.24 7.17
CA LYS A 139 -2.87 15.59 6.81
C LYS A 139 -1.97 16.25 5.78
N ASN A 140 -0.64 16.20 5.98
CA ASN A 140 0.32 16.79 5.05
C ASN A 140 0.32 16.10 3.70
N HIS A 141 0.19 14.77 3.66
CA HIS A 141 0.02 14.04 2.41
C HIS A 141 -1.17 14.56 1.60
N PHE A 142 -2.35 14.64 2.21
CA PHE A 142 -3.54 15.14 1.51
C PHE A 142 -3.47 16.62 1.13
N LYS A 143 -2.75 17.46 1.89
CA LYS A 143 -2.52 18.87 1.56
C LYS A 143 -1.70 19.07 0.27
N THR A 144 -0.87 18.10 -0.12
CA THR A 144 -0.09 18.21 -1.36
C THR A 144 -0.93 18.13 -2.63
N TYR A 145 -2.19 17.73 -2.52
CA TYR A 145 -3.13 17.68 -3.63
C TYR A 145 -4.07 18.89 -3.58
N GLU A 146 -3.80 19.95 -4.33
CA GLU A 146 -4.59 21.19 -4.39
C GLU A 146 -5.97 21.05 -5.07
N SER A 147 -6.49 19.83 -5.18
CA SER A 147 -7.75 19.56 -5.85
C SER A 147 -8.94 19.93 -4.95
N THR A 148 -9.94 20.59 -5.52
CA THR A 148 -11.24 20.88 -4.89
C THR A 148 -11.96 19.60 -4.41
N ARG A 149 -11.64 18.44 -4.98
CA ARG A 149 -12.18 17.13 -4.58
C ARG A 149 -11.76 16.70 -3.18
N LEU A 150 -10.68 17.27 -2.62
CA LEU A 150 -10.15 16.89 -1.31
C LEU A 150 -10.70 17.73 -0.15
N LYS A 151 -11.43 18.81 -0.42
CA LYS A 151 -12.06 19.62 0.63
C LYS A 151 -12.86 18.80 1.65
N PRO A 152 -13.64 17.78 1.27
CA PRO A 152 -14.34 16.94 2.24
C PRO A 152 -13.40 16.22 3.23
N LEU A 153 -12.20 15.77 2.80
CA LEU A 153 -11.22 15.17 3.69
C LEU A 153 -10.64 16.18 4.68
N PHE A 154 -10.32 17.40 4.25
CA PHE A 154 -9.84 18.46 5.12
C PHE A 154 -10.86 18.90 6.14
N ASN A 155 -12.06 19.21 5.69
CA ASN A 155 -13.15 19.63 6.55
C ASN A 155 -13.60 18.50 7.49
N SER A 156 -13.25 17.23 7.16
CA SER A 156 -13.60 16.10 7.99
C SER A 156 -12.84 16.00 9.32
N LEU A 157 -11.84 16.84 9.57
CA LEU A 157 -11.26 17.03 10.90
C LEU A 157 -12.31 17.43 11.91
N TYR A 158 -13.16 18.41 11.53
CA TYR A 158 -14.22 18.96 12.39
C TYR A 158 -15.58 18.35 12.09
N TRP A 159 -15.78 17.90 10.84
CA TRP A 159 -17.04 17.40 10.31
C TRP A 159 -16.85 16.03 9.63
N PRO A 160 -16.62 14.95 10.39
CA PRO A 160 -16.34 13.61 9.82
C PRO A 160 -17.40 13.12 8.83
N PHE A 161 -18.66 13.51 9.00
CA PHE A 161 -19.73 13.11 8.09
C PHE A 161 -19.44 13.49 6.63
N LEU A 162 -18.66 14.57 6.38
CA LEU A 162 -18.33 15.01 5.02
C LEU A 162 -17.53 13.96 4.25
N LYS A 163 -16.56 13.29 4.91
CA LYS A 163 -15.82 12.23 4.25
C LYS A 163 -16.67 10.97 4.05
N TYR A 164 -17.55 10.64 4.99
CA TYR A 164 -18.49 9.54 4.86
C TYR A 164 -19.53 9.80 3.76
N SER A 165 -19.93 11.04 3.57
CA SER A 165 -20.77 11.43 2.43
C SER A 165 -20.04 11.28 1.10
N TYR A 166 -18.76 11.71 1.03
CA TYR A 166 -17.97 11.68 -0.19
C TYR A 166 -17.49 10.27 -0.57
N TYR A 167 -16.98 9.48 0.41
CA TYR A 167 -16.46 8.12 0.22
C TYR A 167 -17.45 7.06 0.73
N ASN A 168 -18.75 7.28 0.59
CA ASN A 168 -19.78 6.43 1.19
C ASN A 168 -19.63 4.95 0.79
N ILE A 169 -19.46 4.66 -0.49
CA ILE A 169 -19.32 3.30 -1.03
C ILE A 169 -18.02 2.65 -0.56
N GLN A 170 -16.95 3.42 -0.41
CA GLN A 170 -15.61 2.93 -0.04
C GLN A 170 -15.44 2.75 1.49
N ILE A 171 -16.17 3.51 2.31
CA ILE A 171 -15.93 3.55 3.76
C ILE A 171 -17.08 2.93 4.57
N ILE A 172 -18.34 3.14 4.19
CA ILE A 172 -19.48 2.64 4.97
C ILE A 172 -19.53 1.11 5.05
N PRO A 173 -19.41 0.36 3.93
CA PRO A 173 -19.39 -1.10 4.00
C PRO A 173 -18.22 -1.65 4.84
N PRO A 174 -16.97 -1.15 4.74
CA PRO A 174 -15.88 -1.47 5.65
C PRO A 174 -16.20 -1.27 7.13
N VAL A 175 -16.83 -0.15 7.50
CA VAL A 175 -17.26 0.09 8.89
C VAL A 175 -18.21 -0.99 9.36
N LEU A 176 -19.26 -1.28 8.59
CA LEU A 176 -20.26 -2.30 8.94
C LEU A 176 -19.63 -3.70 9.05
N LEU A 177 -18.77 -4.06 8.11
CA LEU A 177 -18.04 -5.33 8.14
C LEU A 177 -17.10 -5.41 9.35
N SER A 178 -16.48 -4.29 9.75
CA SER A 178 -15.58 -4.23 10.90
C SER A 178 -16.30 -4.31 12.24
N ILE A 179 -17.56 -3.85 12.32
CA ILE A 179 -18.43 -4.08 13.49
C ILE A 179 -18.68 -5.57 13.67
N LEU A 180 -19.03 -6.27 12.58
CA LEU A 180 -19.34 -7.70 12.62
C LEU A 180 -18.09 -8.55 12.83
N ASN A 181 -16.96 -8.16 12.25
CA ASN A 181 -15.69 -8.87 12.37
C ASN A 181 -14.49 -7.89 12.31
N PRO A 182 -14.00 -7.41 13.47
CA PRO A 182 -12.87 -6.49 13.53
C PRO A 182 -11.57 -7.04 12.91
N LYS A 183 -11.43 -8.37 12.85
CA LYS A 183 -10.27 -9.04 12.22
C LYS A 183 -10.42 -9.23 10.71
N LYS A 184 -11.56 -8.85 10.13
CA LYS A 184 -11.78 -8.89 8.68
C LYS A 184 -10.74 -8.01 7.97
N ARG A 185 -10.12 -8.55 6.93
CA ARG A 185 -9.13 -7.87 6.06
C ARG A 185 -9.69 -7.69 4.66
N HIS A 186 -9.33 -6.58 4.02
CA HIS A 186 -9.76 -6.27 2.67
C HIS A 186 -8.79 -6.89 1.65
N ARG A 187 -9.16 -8.05 1.10
CA ARG A 187 -8.44 -8.70 0.00
C ARG A 187 -6.97 -9.03 0.28
N PHE A 188 -6.59 -9.25 1.54
CA PHE A 188 -5.23 -9.70 1.89
C PHE A 188 -5.25 -10.66 3.09
N ASP A 189 -4.19 -11.47 3.20
CA ASP A 189 -4.01 -12.48 4.25
C ASP A 189 -3.41 -11.91 5.55
N VAL A 190 -3.06 -12.78 6.50
CA VAL A 190 -2.46 -12.40 7.80
C VAL A 190 -1.07 -11.78 7.67
N ASN A 191 -0.36 -12.01 6.57
CA ASN A 191 0.95 -11.45 6.27
C ASN A 191 0.86 -10.22 5.35
N GLY A 192 -0.36 -9.81 5.01
CA GLY A 192 -0.63 -8.68 4.16
C GLY A 192 -0.57 -8.96 2.67
N ASN A 193 -0.52 -10.20 2.22
CA ASN A 193 -0.41 -10.58 0.82
C ASN A 193 -1.76 -10.80 0.15
N TYR A 194 -1.82 -10.62 -1.16
CA TYR A 194 -2.96 -11.03 -2.00
C TYR A 194 -2.46 -11.84 -3.19
N THR A 195 -3.25 -12.80 -3.63
CA THR A 195 -2.89 -13.69 -4.75
C THR A 195 -4.00 -13.69 -5.78
N TYR A 196 -3.68 -13.38 -7.03
CA TYR A 196 -4.60 -13.58 -8.14
C TYR A 196 -4.75 -15.07 -8.49
N PRO A 197 -5.96 -15.51 -8.85
CA PRO A 197 -6.20 -16.89 -9.26
C PRO A 197 -5.47 -17.21 -10.57
N ASN A 198 -5.23 -18.50 -10.82
CA ASN A 198 -4.77 -18.96 -12.12
C ASN A 198 -5.92 -18.80 -13.14
N ILE A 199 -5.68 -18.08 -14.22
CA ILE A 199 -6.59 -17.99 -15.34
C ILE A 199 -5.97 -18.75 -16.50
N LYS A 200 -6.73 -19.68 -17.10
CA LYS A 200 -6.32 -20.32 -18.35
C LYS A 200 -6.52 -19.30 -19.49
N ASN A 201 -5.46 -18.57 -19.80
CA ASN A 201 -5.47 -17.67 -20.96
C ASN A 201 -5.48 -18.51 -22.26
N LYS A 202 -6.53 -18.34 -23.08
CA LYS A 202 -6.68 -19.05 -24.38
C LYS A 202 -5.85 -18.42 -25.52
N SER A 203 -5.08 -17.39 -25.28
CA SER A 203 -4.38 -16.66 -26.34
C SER A 203 -2.87 -16.89 -26.27
N HIS A 204 -2.41 -17.90 -27.00
CA HIS A 204 -1.00 -18.13 -27.28
C HIS A 204 -0.58 -17.39 -28.57
N LYS A 205 -0.50 -16.08 -28.54
CA LYS A 205 0.32 -15.37 -29.52
C LYS A 205 1.63 -15.06 -28.85
N ASN A 206 2.71 -15.74 -29.24
CA ASN A 206 4.08 -15.39 -28.84
C ASN A 206 4.34 -13.93 -29.21
N LYS A 207 4.15 -13.04 -28.26
CA LYS A 207 4.48 -11.63 -28.43
C LYS A 207 5.99 -11.46 -28.25
N ARG A 208 6.61 -10.70 -29.14
CA ARG A 208 8.03 -10.33 -28.98
C ARG A 208 8.22 -9.61 -27.65
N ILE A 209 9.29 -9.97 -26.95
CA ILE A 209 9.68 -9.26 -25.72
C ILE A 209 10.10 -7.85 -26.11
N LYS A 210 9.43 -6.86 -25.54
CA LYS A 210 9.83 -5.46 -25.66
C LYS A 210 10.98 -5.22 -24.68
N ILE A 211 12.05 -4.58 -25.15
CA ILE A 211 13.16 -4.14 -24.30
C ILE A 211 12.99 -2.64 -24.09
N ASP A 212 13.04 -2.23 -22.82
CA ASP A 212 13.03 -0.82 -22.42
C ASP A 212 14.27 -0.52 -21.59
N THR A 213 15.05 0.46 -22.04
CA THR A 213 16.21 0.94 -21.27
C THR A 213 15.79 2.17 -20.50
N SER A 214 15.87 2.08 -19.20
CA SER A 214 15.33 3.09 -18.30
C SER A 214 16.32 3.40 -17.19
N ARG A 215 16.16 4.59 -16.61
CA ARG A 215 16.87 5.01 -15.41
C ARG A 215 15.87 5.33 -14.31
N ILE A 216 16.21 5.01 -13.07
CA ILE A 216 15.39 5.43 -11.93
C ILE A 216 15.68 6.92 -11.68
N SER A 217 14.78 7.77 -12.16
CA SER A 217 14.87 9.22 -12.01
C SER A 217 13.71 9.86 -11.25
N ASN A 218 12.85 9.02 -10.64
CA ASN A 218 11.73 9.52 -9.85
C ASN A 218 12.23 10.18 -8.55
N PRO A 219 12.01 11.50 -8.34
CA PRO A 219 12.54 12.23 -7.19
C PRO A 219 12.02 11.70 -5.85
N LEU A 220 10.84 11.10 -5.82
CA LEU A 220 10.28 10.51 -4.59
C LEU A 220 11.13 9.33 -4.08
N VAL A 221 11.87 8.63 -4.94
CA VAL A 221 12.78 7.56 -4.51
C VAL A 221 13.85 8.10 -3.56
N ASN A 222 14.32 9.33 -3.76
CA ASN A 222 15.27 9.96 -2.84
C ASN A 222 14.63 10.28 -1.47
N GLU A 223 13.34 10.57 -1.43
CA GLU A 223 12.62 10.74 -0.16
C GLU A 223 12.51 9.40 0.60
N PHE A 224 12.28 8.28 -0.12
CA PHE A 224 12.36 6.94 0.48
C PHE A 224 13.74 6.65 1.05
N ARG A 225 14.82 6.91 0.29
CA ARG A 225 16.21 6.71 0.76
C ARG A 225 16.48 7.47 2.06
N LYS A 226 16.19 8.79 2.08
CA LYS A 226 16.37 9.64 3.27
C LYS A 226 15.58 9.13 4.47
N LEU A 227 14.31 8.78 4.28
CA LEU A 227 13.46 8.34 5.37
C LEU A 227 13.91 6.97 5.92
N CYS A 228 14.32 6.07 5.05
CA CYS A 228 14.90 4.78 5.44
C CYS A 228 16.22 4.96 6.19
N GLU A 229 17.12 5.81 5.70
CA GLU A 229 18.42 6.12 6.33
C GLU A 229 18.24 6.68 7.76
N ILE A 230 17.36 7.67 7.93
CA ILE A 230 17.03 8.24 9.25
C ILE A 230 16.57 7.15 10.24
N ASN A 231 15.85 6.15 9.74
CA ASN A 231 15.32 5.05 10.56
C ASN A 231 16.23 3.80 10.55
N LYS A 232 17.48 3.90 10.07
CA LYS A 232 18.45 2.80 9.99
C LYS A 232 17.92 1.57 9.27
N THR A 233 17.14 1.79 8.23
CA THR A 233 16.54 0.77 7.37
C THR A 233 17.19 0.85 5.99
N GLU A 234 17.61 -0.27 5.43
CA GLU A 234 18.17 -0.30 4.08
C GLU A 234 17.05 -0.40 3.04
N LEU A 235 17.08 0.50 2.04
CA LEU A 235 16.11 0.47 0.93
C LEU A 235 16.57 -0.49 -0.16
N ILE A 236 15.73 -1.45 -0.50
CA ILE A 236 15.86 -2.32 -1.68
C ILE A 236 14.78 -1.93 -2.68
N ILE A 237 15.16 -1.58 -3.90
CA ILE A 237 14.22 -1.35 -4.99
C ILE A 237 14.02 -2.65 -5.72
N TYR A 238 12.76 -3.08 -5.84
CA TYR A 238 12.38 -4.30 -6.54
C TYR A 238 11.56 -3.95 -7.78
N ILE A 239 12.03 -4.40 -8.95
CA ILE A 239 11.29 -4.32 -10.20
C ILE A 239 10.61 -5.68 -10.42
N ALA A 240 9.29 -5.69 -10.29
CA ALA A 240 8.48 -6.89 -10.44
C ALA A 240 8.44 -7.38 -11.90
N PRO A 241 8.14 -8.67 -12.16
CA PRO A 241 8.02 -9.20 -13.51
C PRO A 241 6.94 -8.50 -14.34
N TYR A 242 7.21 -8.35 -15.63
CA TYR A 242 6.25 -7.91 -16.64
C TYR A 242 6.05 -8.99 -17.68
N LYS A 243 4.81 -9.09 -18.17
CA LYS A 243 4.51 -9.94 -19.31
C LYS A 243 5.07 -9.28 -20.58
N ASN A 244 6.03 -9.95 -21.23
CA ASN A 244 6.62 -9.50 -22.51
C ASN A 244 7.35 -8.14 -22.46
N LEU A 245 7.89 -7.75 -21.28
CA LEU A 245 8.72 -6.55 -21.15
C LEU A 245 9.96 -6.88 -20.31
N LYS A 246 11.13 -6.53 -20.83
CA LYS A 246 12.40 -6.54 -20.11
C LYS A 246 12.87 -5.12 -19.91
N ILE A 247 13.11 -4.73 -18.66
CA ILE A 247 13.68 -3.43 -18.31
C ILE A 247 15.18 -3.60 -18.11
N ILE A 248 15.98 -2.80 -18.80
CA ILE A 248 17.42 -2.68 -18.59
C ILE A 248 17.64 -1.39 -17.80
N LEU A 249 18.28 -1.51 -16.64
CA LEU A 249 18.61 -0.38 -15.78
C LEU A 249 20.11 -0.16 -15.78
N ASP A 250 20.53 1.11 -15.66
CA ASP A 250 21.88 1.43 -15.23
C ASP A 250 22.11 0.77 -13.87
N GLN A 251 23.31 0.22 -13.66
CA GLN A 251 23.63 -0.49 -12.42
C GLN A 251 23.59 0.51 -11.25
N GLU A 252 22.61 0.36 -10.39
CA GLU A 252 22.55 1.01 -9.08
C GLU A 252 22.58 -0.08 -8.00
N GLU A 253 23.26 0.20 -6.90
CA GLU A 253 23.28 -0.66 -5.74
C GLU A 253 21.86 -0.86 -5.16
N ASN A 254 21.59 -2.06 -4.64
CA ASN A 254 20.32 -2.43 -3.99
C ASN A 254 19.10 -2.43 -4.92
N ILE A 255 19.28 -2.69 -6.23
CA ILE A 255 18.18 -2.92 -7.16
C ILE A 255 18.08 -4.41 -7.49
N PHE A 256 16.91 -5.00 -7.21
CA PHE A 256 16.56 -6.36 -7.61
C PHE A 256 15.66 -6.29 -8.84
N ASN A 257 16.25 -6.36 -10.02
CA ASN A 257 15.53 -6.26 -11.29
C ASN A 257 15.05 -7.63 -11.76
N ASN A 258 13.81 -7.96 -11.46
CA ASN A 258 13.13 -9.18 -11.88
C ASN A 258 12.16 -8.97 -13.05
N SER A 259 12.26 -7.86 -13.79
CA SER A 259 11.31 -7.51 -14.86
C SER A 259 11.11 -8.59 -15.92
N ALA A 260 12.14 -9.41 -16.21
CA ALA A 260 12.12 -10.49 -17.21
C ALA A 260 12.35 -11.88 -16.61
N VAL A 261 12.19 -12.06 -15.31
CA VAL A 261 12.48 -13.34 -14.65
C VAL A 261 11.45 -14.44 -14.99
N ILE A 262 10.27 -14.05 -15.44
CA ILE A 262 9.19 -14.94 -15.84
C ILE A 262 9.00 -14.87 -17.35
N ASN A 263 9.31 -15.97 -18.05
CA ASN A 263 9.16 -16.08 -19.50
C ASN A 263 7.84 -16.74 -19.93
N ASP A 264 7.19 -17.52 -19.04
CA ASP A 264 5.93 -18.18 -19.34
C ASP A 264 4.76 -17.22 -19.13
N GLU A 265 4.07 -16.88 -20.22
CA GLU A 265 2.88 -16.01 -20.19
C GLU A 265 1.73 -16.57 -19.35
N ASN A 266 1.66 -17.90 -19.17
CA ASN A 266 0.64 -18.55 -18.35
C ASN A 266 0.79 -18.24 -16.84
N LEU A 267 1.94 -17.75 -16.42
CA LEU A 267 2.22 -17.35 -15.04
C LEU A 267 1.72 -15.92 -14.72
N PHE A 268 1.10 -15.26 -15.68
CA PHE A 268 0.48 -13.95 -15.50
C PHE A 268 -1.04 -14.02 -15.44
N TYR A 269 -1.62 -13.19 -14.59
CA TYR A 269 -3.05 -12.95 -14.53
C TYR A 269 -3.48 -11.99 -15.64
N ASP A 270 -2.71 -10.92 -15.85
CA ASP A 270 -2.87 -9.93 -16.92
C ASP A 270 -1.50 -9.46 -17.44
N ALA A 271 -1.39 -8.27 -18.00
CA ALA A 271 -0.15 -7.75 -18.57
C ALA A 271 0.94 -7.43 -17.53
N ILE A 272 0.55 -7.14 -16.29
CA ILE A 272 1.44 -6.62 -15.25
C ILE A 272 1.36 -7.38 -13.92
N HIS A 273 0.34 -8.20 -13.72
CA HIS A 273 0.16 -8.97 -12.50
C HIS A 273 0.43 -10.45 -12.74
N VAL A 274 1.18 -11.03 -11.87
CA VAL A 274 1.39 -12.49 -11.83
C VAL A 274 0.18 -13.19 -11.21
N ASN A 275 -0.07 -14.43 -11.62
CA ASN A 275 -1.03 -15.30 -10.97
C ASN A 275 -0.35 -16.06 -9.81
N LYS A 276 -1.04 -17.03 -9.21
CA LYS A 276 -0.55 -17.81 -8.06
C LYS A 276 0.81 -18.50 -8.34
N GLU A 277 0.95 -19.14 -9.49
CA GLU A 277 2.20 -19.83 -9.84
C GLU A 277 3.31 -18.85 -10.22
N GLY A 278 2.97 -17.78 -10.93
CA GLY A 278 3.90 -16.69 -11.24
C GLY A 278 4.41 -15.97 -9.99
N ARG A 279 3.55 -15.78 -8.98
CA ARG A 279 3.95 -15.25 -7.68
C ARG A 279 4.99 -16.16 -7.02
N LYS A 280 4.75 -17.47 -6.99
CA LYS A 280 5.70 -18.45 -6.44
C LYS A 280 7.06 -18.37 -7.15
N ALA A 281 7.05 -18.29 -8.49
CA ALA A 281 8.26 -18.15 -9.29
C ALA A 281 9.01 -16.84 -8.99
N ALA A 282 8.31 -15.71 -8.99
CA ALA A 282 8.89 -14.40 -8.67
C ALA A 282 9.47 -14.35 -7.25
N THR A 283 8.75 -14.94 -6.29
CA THR A 283 9.21 -15.02 -4.89
C THR A 283 10.47 -15.87 -4.76
N ASN A 284 10.57 -16.99 -5.47
CA ASN A 284 11.78 -17.83 -5.45
C ASN A 284 13.01 -17.05 -5.96
N GLU A 285 12.87 -16.25 -7.01
CA GLU A 285 13.97 -15.44 -7.52
C GLU A 285 14.33 -14.32 -6.55
N PHE A 286 13.33 -13.67 -5.95
CA PHE A 286 13.58 -12.68 -4.89
C PHE A 286 14.34 -13.31 -3.70
N ILE A 287 13.95 -14.50 -3.26
CA ILE A 287 14.61 -15.21 -2.15
C ILE A 287 16.10 -15.44 -2.44
N LYS A 288 16.47 -15.82 -3.67
CA LYS A 288 17.89 -16.01 -4.05
C LYS A 288 18.69 -14.70 -3.88
N LEU A 289 18.17 -13.60 -4.41
CA LEU A 289 18.82 -12.29 -4.33
C LEU A 289 18.89 -11.81 -2.87
N PHE A 290 17.79 -11.93 -2.14
CA PHE A 290 17.70 -11.46 -0.76
C PHE A 290 18.58 -12.29 0.19
N LYS A 291 18.67 -13.62 -0.01
CA LYS A 291 19.61 -14.48 0.74
C LYS A 291 21.06 -14.04 0.56
N HIS A 292 21.45 -13.71 -0.67
CA HIS A 292 22.81 -13.21 -0.93
C HIS A 292 23.06 -11.90 -0.18
N LYS A 293 22.07 -10.99 -0.18
CA LYS A 293 22.15 -9.71 0.55
C LYS A 293 22.26 -9.91 2.07
N LEU A 294 21.49 -10.83 2.64
CA LEU A 294 21.57 -11.15 4.08
C LEU A 294 22.93 -11.70 4.47
N LEU A 295 23.54 -12.56 3.64
CA LEU A 295 24.86 -13.13 3.90
C LEU A 295 25.97 -12.07 3.86
N GLN A 296 25.91 -11.10 2.96
CA GLN A 296 26.89 -10.02 2.88
C GLN A 296 26.97 -9.18 4.15
N GLN A 297 25.86 -8.98 4.88
CA GLN A 297 25.86 -8.26 6.15
C GLN A 297 26.44 -9.04 7.33
N CYS A 298 26.55 -10.37 7.23
CA CYS A 298 27.17 -11.17 8.30
C CYS A 298 28.70 -11.13 8.23
N TYR A 299 29.29 -10.63 7.15
CA TYR A 299 30.74 -10.58 6.93
C TYR A 299 31.31 -9.15 7.04
N ASN A 300 30.46 -8.14 7.18
CA ASN A 300 30.81 -6.75 7.44
C ASN A 300 30.47 -6.38 8.90
#